data_0ac8cfd1c0c6246e94b7a672d23adf72
#
_entry.id   0ac8cfd1c0c6246e94b7a672d23adf72
#
_cell.length_a   1.000
_cell.length_b   1.000
_cell.length_c   1.000
_cell.angle_alpha   90.00
_cell.angle_beta   90.00
_cell.angle_gamma   90.00
#
_symmetry.space_group_name_H-M   'P 1'
#
loop_
_entity.id
_entity.type
_entity.pdbx_description
1 polymer ?
#
loop_
_entity_poly.entity_id
_entity_poly.type
_entity_poly.pdbx_seq_one_letter_code
_entity_poly.pdbx_strand_id
1 'polypeptide(L)'
;MAAAALVILAWLLYSGHGHPTPVLGSWSTGAPFDGTVVVMTYNINHARGIDGRVDLERITEVISNSGAQVVSLQEVDRLLPRSGMRDQVREIARALDMDYVYAPNLGVGRVGYGNAILSSFPVTDWEVVRFSGIKERRGIARVALDLGDGKTLQVFSTHLSFDPTEVGGQARQAMRFIASFGAPKVVMGDLNLEDDAPEVGLASTRYQDAGHHTGFTFPSWAPHCRIDYILVSRSVTVLEARVIWSDASDHLPVMARLSL
;
A
#
# COMPACT_ATOMS: atom_id res chain seq x y z
N MET A 1 -13.62 3.92 32.92
CA MET A 1 -12.34 4.53 32.48
C MET A 1 -11.94 4.13 31.06
N ALA A 2 -12.07 2.88 30.64
CA ALA A 2 -11.74 2.45 29.25
C ALA A 2 -12.59 3.12 28.16
N ALA A 3 -13.88 3.33 28.39
CA ALA A 3 -14.77 3.99 27.42
C ALA A 3 -14.43 5.48 27.21
N ALA A 4 -14.05 6.19 28.26
CA ALA A 4 -13.61 7.60 28.16
C ALA A 4 -12.27 7.74 27.39
N ALA A 5 -11.35 6.80 27.57
CA ALA A 5 -10.09 6.77 26.82
C ALA A 5 -10.31 6.49 25.33
N LEU A 6 -11.27 5.62 24.98
CA LEU A 6 -11.67 5.34 23.59
C LEU A 6 -12.34 6.55 22.93
N VAL A 7 -13.18 7.28 23.64
CA VAL A 7 -13.84 8.50 23.14
C VAL A 7 -12.81 9.63 22.93
N ILE A 8 -11.86 9.78 23.86
CA ILE A 8 -10.75 10.78 23.74
C ILE A 8 -9.85 10.40 22.57
N LEU A 9 -9.49 9.13 22.41
CA LEU A 9 -8.69 8.66 21.29
C LEU A 9 -9.42 8.87 19.95
N ALA A 10 -10.72 8.53 19.88
CA ALA A 10 -11.55 8.79 18.72
C ALA A 10 -11.67 10.28 18.42
N TRP A 11 -11.81 11.13 19.46
CA TRP A 11 -11.87 12.59 19.30
C TRP A 11 -10.51 13.17 18.83
N LEU A 12 -9.39 12.71 19.37
CA LEU A 12 -8.04 13.12 18.94
C LEU A 12 -7.74 12.64 17.51
N LEU A 13 -8.19 11.45 17.13
CA LEU A 13 -8.09 10.94 15.76
C LEU A 13 -8.94 11.77 14.77
N TYR A 14 -10.10 12.25 15.23
CA TYR A 14 -11.06 12.98 14.39
C TYR A 14 -10.78 14.50 14.37
N SER A 15 -10.32 15.09 15.47
CA SER A 15 -10.17 16.55 15.62
C SER A 15 -8.92 17.16 14.95
N GLY A 16 -8.01 16.34 14.45
CA GLY A 16 -6.82 16.82 13.72
C GLY A 16 -5.71 17.46 14.58
N HIS A 17 -5.80 17.37 15.90
CA HIS A 17 -4.83 17.97 16.83
C HIS A 17 -3.54 17.16 17.04
N GLY A 18 -3.27 16.16 16.20
CA GLY A 18 -2.00 15.44 16.19
C GLY A 18 -1.79 14.82 14.83
N HIS A 19 -0.71 15.15 14.15
CA HIS A 19 -0.35 14.48 12.92
C HIS A 19 0.43 13.21 13.25
N PRO A 20 -0.02 12.02 12.83
CA PRO A 20 0.78 10.82 12.98
C PRO A 20 2.07 10.96 12.16
N THR A 21 3.17 10.49 12.74
CA THR A 21 4.50 10.64 12.13
C THR A 21 4.80 9.44 11.24
N PRO A 22 5.18 9.63 9.98
CA PRO A 22 5.73 8.57 9.14
C PRO A 22 6.97 7.95 9.78
N VAL A 23 7.19 6.68 9.53
CA VAL A 23 8.33 5.94 10.12
C VAL A 23 9.02 5.13 9.04
N LEU A 24 10.35 5.27 9.00
CA LEU A 24 11.26 4.38 8.27
C LEU A 24 11.83 3.35 9.26
N GLY A 25 11.85 2.09 8.87
CA GLY A 25 12.59 1.03 9.53
C GLY A 25 13.42 0.28 8.51
N SER A 26 14.62 -0.12 8.90
CA SER A 26 15.56 -0.80 8.02
C SER A 26 16.00 -2.11 8.65
N TRP A 27 15.82 -3.20 7.92
CA TRP A 27 16.30 -4.55 8.23
C TRP A 27 16.85 -5.27 7.01
N SER A 28 16.55 -4.78 5.78
CA SER A 28 17.01 -5.43 4.57
C SER A 28 18.55 -5.46 4.50
N THR A 29 19.09 -6.62 4.14
CA THR A 29 20.51 -6.79 3.80
C THR A 29 20.82 -6.46 2.34
N GLY A 30 19.78 -6.07 1.58
CA GLY A 30 19.82 -5.79 0.15
C GLY A 30 19.67 -7.07 -0.70
N ALA A 31 18.56 -7.18 -1.43
CA ALA A 31 18.38 -8.25 -2.40
C ALA A 31 19.26 -7.99 -3.65
N PRO A 32 19.84 -9.04 -4.27
CA PRO A 32 20.48 -8.88 -5.56
C PRO A 32 19.45 -8.52 -6.63
N PHE A 33 19.79 -7.57 -7.51
CA PHE A 33 18.95 -7.19 -8.64
C PHE A 33 19.46 -7.87 -9.93
N ASP A 34 18.63 -8.71 -10.50
CA ASP A 34 18.92 -9.48 -11.73
C ASP A 34 18.29 -8.87 -13.00
N GLY A 35 17.78 -7.64 -12.92
CA GLY A 35 17.02 -6.99 -13.98
C GLY A 35 15.51 -7.14 -13.83
N THR A 36 15.05 -7.91 -12.82
CA THR A 36 13.62 -8.09 -12.54
C THR A 36 13.28 -7.76 -11.10
N VAL A 37 12.03 -7.35 -10.86
CA VAL A 37 11.50 -7.15 -9.51
C VAL A 37 10.09 -7.72 -9.43
N VAL A 38 9.79 -8.40 -8.32
CA VAL A 38 8.45 -8.86 -7.98
C VAL A 38 7.82 -7.86 -7.03
N VAL A 39 6.69 -7.28 -7.44
CA VAL A 39 5.96 -6.29 -6.66
C VAL A 39 4.58 -6.81 -6.29
N MET A 40 4.03 -6.36 -5.16
CA MET A 40 2.69 -6.74 -4.68
C MET A 40 1.96 -5.54 -4.09
N THR A 41 0.66 -5.44 -4.33
CA THR A 41 -0.26 -4.61 -3.54
C THR A 41 -1.21 -5.49 -2.76
N TYR A 42 -1.47 -5.15 -1.50
CA TYR A 42 -2.36 -5.89 -0.64
C TYR A 42 -3.01 -5.00 0.42
N ASN A 43 -4.32 -4.78 0.31
CA ASN A 43 -5.12 -4.26 1.40
C ASN A 43 -5.30 -5.39 2.43
N ILE A 44 -4.72 -5.23 3.63
CA ILE A 44 -4.65 -6.29 4.64
C ILE A 44 -5.80 -6.23 5.66
N ASN A 45 -6.72 -5.26 5.56
CA ASN A 45 -7.82 -5.10 6.52
C ASN A 45 -7.32 -5.25 7.98
N HIS A 46 -6.27 -4.53 8.37
CA HIS A 46 -5.59 -4.64 9.67
C HIS A 46 -5.30 -6.10 10.11
N ALA A 47 -4.99 -6.98 9.15
CA ALA A 47 -4.78 -8.42 9.28
C ALA A 47 -6.02 -9.20 9.74
N ARG A 48 -7.22 -8.66 9.55
CA ARG A 48 -8.47 -9.35 9.85
C ARG A 48 -8.94 -10.14 8.63
N GLY A 49 -8.86 -11.47 8.75
CA GLY A 49 -9.33 -12.40 7.74
C GLY A 49 -10.87 -12.45 7.63
N ILE A 50 -11.34 -13.18 6.62
CA ILE A 50 -12.78 -13.40 6.39
C ILE A 50 -13.47 -14.16 7.53
N ASP A 51 -12.71 -14.87 8.34
CA ASP A 51 -13.16 -15.54 9.58
C ASP A 51 -13.30 -14.58 10.77
N GLY A 52 -13.00 -13.29 10.59
CA GLY A 52 -13.04 -12.24 11.59
C GLY A 52 -11.87 -12.23 12.58
N ARG A 53 -10.89 -13.12 12.43
CA ARG A 53 -9.70 -13.16 13.29
C ARG A 53 -8.62 -12.24 12.76
N VAL A 54 -7.94 -11.55 13.67
CA VAL A 54 -6.73 -10.76 13.36
C VAL A 54 -5.53 -11.69 13.46
N ASP A 55 -4.91 -11.95 12.33
CA ASP A 55 -3.78 -12.89 12.22
C ASP A 55 -2.72 -12.37 11.25
N LEU A 56 -1.65 -11.81 11.82
CA LEU A 56 -0.57 -11.18 11.07
C LEU A 56 0.34 -12.21 10.38
N GLU A 57 0.40 -13.43 10.92
CA GLU A 57 1.22 -14.51 10.37
C GLU A 57 0.67 -14.93 9.01
N ARG A 58 -0.67 -15.07 8.87
CA ARG A 58 -1.31 -15.36 7.57
C ARG A 58 -0.97 -14.32 6.50
N ILE A 59 -1.00 -13.03 6.85
CA ILE A 59 -0.60 -11.95 5.93
C ILE A 59 0.87 -12.11 5.52
N THR A 60 1.74 -12.35 6.50
CA THR A 60 3.18 -12.54 6.27
C THR A 60 3.47 -13.74 5.38
N GLU A 61 2.78 -14.86 5.60
CA GLU A 61 2.88 -16.08 4.77
C GLU A 61 2.45 -15.83 3.32
N VAL A 62 1.35 -15.12 3.10
CA VAL A 62 0.89 -14.75 1.74
C VAL A 62 1.96 -13.96 1.01
N ILE A 63 2.56 -12.96 1.67
CA ILE A 63 3.62 -12.14 1.08
C ILE A 63 4.87 -12.99 0.81
N SER A 64 5.33 -13.76 1.78
CA SER A 64 6.51 -14.62 1.66
C SER A 64 6.38 -15.62 0.51
N ASN A 65 5.24 -16.31 0.42
CA ASN A 65 4.97 -17.32 -0.61
C ASN A 65 4.83 -16.74 -2.01
N SER A 66 4.55 -15.43 -2.13
CA SER A 66 4.48 -14.75 -3.42
C SER A 66 5.85 -14.48 -4.03
N GLY A 67 6.91 -14.44 -3.22
CA GLY A 67 8.23 -13.99 -3.62
C GLY A 67 8.34 -12.48 -3.87
N ALA A 68 7.38 -11.68 -3.39
CA ALA A 68 7.39 -10.23 -3.57
C ALA A 68 8.60 -9.59 -2.87
N GLN A 69 9.33 -8.78 -3.61
CA GLN A 69 10.50 -8.02 -3.14
C GLN A 69 10.13 -6.58 -2.76
N VAL A 70 9.01 -6.07 -3.28
CA VAL A 70 8.45 -4.76 -2.95
C VAL A 70 6.96 -4.91 -2.73
N VAL A 71 6.46 -4.46 -1.56
CA VAL A 71 5.07 -4.66 -1.16
C VAL A 71 4.44 -3.33 -0.75
N SER A 72 3.30 -3.01 -1.34
CA SER A 72 2.42 -1.92 -0.92
C SER A 72 1.29 -2.49 -0.08
N LEU A 73 1.24 -2.12 1.19
CA LEU A 73 0.18 -2.53 2.11
C LEU A 73 -0.77 -1.35 2.37
N GLN A 74 -2.07 -1.64 2.39
CA GLN A 74 -3.10 -0.71 2.80
C GLN A 74 -3.77 -1.25 4.07
N GLU A 75 -4.41 -0.35 4.81
CA GLU A 75 -5.13 -0.66 6.06
C GLU A 75 -4.26 -1.25 7.17
N VAL A 76 -3.04 -0.76 7.29
CA VAL A 76 -2.08 -1.22 8.29
C VAL A 76 -2.31 -0.48 9.61
N ASP A 77 -2.57 -1.24 10.67
CA ASP A 77 -2.67 -0.73 12.04
C ASP A 77 -1.30 -0.64 12.72
N ARG A 78 -1.14 0.40 13.50
CA ARG A 78 -0.01 0.56 14.39
C ARG A 78 -0.48 0.92 15.79
N LEU A 79 -0.28 0.01 16.74
CA LEU A 79 -0.61 0.18 18.15
C LEU A 79 -2.10 0.50 18.40
N LEU A 80 -3.00 -0.01 17.56
CA LEU A 80 -4.45 0.13 17.75
C LEU A 80 -5.01 -1.05 18.56
N PRO A 81 -6.00 -0.81 19.45
CA PRO A 81 -6.58 -1.87 20.29
C PRO A 81 -7.22 -3.01 19.49
N ARG A 82 -7.86 -2.71 18.35
CA ARG A 82 -8.55 -3.71 17.51
C ARG A 82 -7.61 -4.76 16.92
N SER A 83 -6.33 -4.42 16.78
CA SER A 83 -5.27 -5.29 16.27
C SER A 83 -4.28 -5.72 17.38
N GLY A 84 -4.71 -5.69 18.65
CA GLY A 84 -3.92 -6.17 19.78
C GLY A 84 -2.75 -5.28 20.15
N MET A 85 -2.80 -3.97 19.86
CA MET A 85 -1.72 -2.99 20.13
C MET A 85 -0.40 -3.35 19.41
N ARG A 86 -0.48 -4.12 18.33
CA ARG A 86 0.70 -4.54 17.53
C ARG A 86 1.17 -3.41 16.61
N ASP A 87 2.45 -3.36 16.32
CA ASP A 87 3.05 -2.55 15.25
C ASP A 87 3.15 -3.44 14.00
N GLN A 88 2.01 -3.57 13.27
CA GLN A 88 1.84 -4.55 12.20
C GLN A 88 2.91 -4.42 11.11
N VAL A 89 3.19 -3.19 10.65
CA VAL A 89 4.20 -2.99 9.60
C VAL A 89 5.58 -3.45 10.04
N ARG A 90 5.97 -3.11 11.29
CA ARG A 90 7.26 -3.49 11.84
C ARG A 90 7.41 -5.00 11.97
N GLU A 91 6.35 -5.69 12.40
CA GLU A 91 6.37 -7.14 12.60
C GLU A 91 6.45 -7.88 11.25
N ILE A 92 5.65 -7.47 10.25
CA ILE A 92 5.72 -8.04 8.89
C ILE A 92 7.10 -7.80 8.28
N ALA A 93 7.59 -6.54 8.29
CA ALA A 93 8.87 -6.19 7.70
C ALA A 93 10.04 -6.96 8.31
N ARG A 94 10.03 -7.13 9.65
CA ARG A 94 11.05 -7.92 10.35
C ARG A 94 11.00 -9.40 9.98
N ALA A 95 9.80 -9.97 9.86
CA ALA A 95 9.64 -11.38 9.50
C ALA A 95 10.07 -11.68 8.06
N LEU A 96 10.01 -10.68 7.17
CA LEU A 96 10.37 -10.77 5.76
C LEU A 96 11.79 -10.24 5.45
N ASP A 97 12.52 -9.74 6.45
CA ASP A 97 13.83 -9.09 6.28
C ASP A 97 13.78 -7.93 5.27
N MET A 98 12.78 -7.06 5.41
CA MET A 98 12.52 -5.94 4.51
C MET A 98 12.66 -4.59 5.22
N ASP A 99 13.14 -3.58 4.51
CA ASP A 99 12.96 -2.18 4.89
C ASP A 99 11.49 -1.79 4.77
N TYR A 100 11.04 -0.77 5.51
CA TYR A 100 9.70 -0.26 5.35
C TYR A 100 9.57 1.24 5.57
N VAL A 101 8.62 1.85 4.88
CA VAL A 101 8.10 3.18 5.18
C VAL A 101 6.62 3.06 5.54
N TYR A 102 6.27 3.46 6.76
CA TYR A 102 4.89 3.54 7.21
C TYR A 102 4.35 4.96 7.03
N ALA A 103 3.23 5.09 6.35
CA ALA A 103 2.56 6.34 6.00
C ALA A 103 1.16 6.39 6.64
N PRO A 104 1.04 6.85 7.90
CA PRO A 104 -0.25 6.89 8.56
C PRO A 104 -1.15 7.98 7.97
N ASN A 105 -2.39 7.60 7.64
CA ASN A 105 -3.45 8.51 7.23
C ASN A 105 -4.19 9.09 8.45
N LEU A 106 -4.43 8.24 9.45
CA LEU A 106 -5.06 8.58 10.73
C LEU A 106 -4.14 8.20 11.87
N GLY A 107 -4.16 8.99 12.96
CA GLY A 107 -3.41 8.65 14.15
C GLY A 107 -2.91 9.84 14.95
N VAL A 108 -2.26 9.55 16.07
CA VAL A 108 -1.60 10.53 16.95
C VAL A 108 -0.28 9.96 17.42
N GLY A 109 0.82 10.68 17.15
CA GLY A 109 2.16 10.22 17.52
C GLY A 109 2.49 8.88 16.87
N ARG A 110 2.65 7.83 17.68
CA ARG A 110 3.00 6.48 17.22
C ARG A 110 1.79 5.58 16.93
N VAL A 111 0.61 5.96 17.39
CA VAL A 111 -0.64 5.21 17.17
C VAL A 111 -1.22 5.64 15.84
N GLY A 112 -1.55 4.70 14.95
CA GLY A 112 -2.08 5.08 13.65
C GLY A 112 -2.61 3.95 12.80
N TYR A 113 -3.22 4.36 11.70
CA TYR A 113 -3.76 3.52 10.64
C TYR A 113 -3.39 4.16 9.28
N GLY A 114 -2.92 3.36 8.34
CA GLY A 114 -2.50 3.91 7.05
C GLY A 114 -1.91 2.88 6.10
N ASN A 115 -1.04 3.36 5.24
CA ASN A 115 -0.36 2.56 4.22
C ASN A 115 1.08 2.27 4.62
N ALA A 116 1.67 1.26 3.98
CA ALA A 116 3.09 1.00 4.10
C ALA A 116 3.68 0.54 2.77
N ILE A 117 4.97 0.80 2.58
CA ILE A 117 5.79 0.18 1.54
C ILE A 117 6.86 -0.62 2.24
N LEU A 118 6.98 -1.90 1.88
CA LEU A 118 8.06 -2.78 2.31
C LEU A 118 8.97 -3.07 1.11
N SER A 119 10.29 -3.23 1.35
CA SER A 119 11.25 -3.49 0.28
C SER A 119 12.41 -4.35 0.74
N SER A 120 12.78 -5.34 -0.05
CA SER A 120 14.05 -6.07 0.07
C SER A 120 15.24 -5.29 -0.51
N PHE A 121 15.00 -4.18 -1.21
CA PHE A 121 16.01 -3.26 -1.69
C PHE A 121 16.14 -2.08 -0.74
N PRO A 122 17.33 -1.47 -0.57
CA PRO A 122 17.52 -0.34 0.31
C PRO A 122 16.65 0.87 -0.06
N VAL A 123 16.00 1.46 0.92
CA VAL A 123 15.25 2.71 0.78
C VAL A 123 16.23 3.88 0.93
N THR A 124 16.47 4.63 -0.14
CA THR A 124 17.43 5.76 -0.16
C THR A 124 16.78 7.11 0.06
N ASP A 125 15.47 7.21 -0.27
CA ASP A 125 14.68 8.44 -0.07
C ASP A 125 13.20 8.11 0.03
N TRP A 126 12.42 8.93 0.75
CA TRP A 126 10.99 8.73 0.90
C TRP A 126 10.25 10.02 1.17
N GLU A 127 8.98 10.05 0.76
CA GLU A 127 8.07 11.17 1.00
C GLU A 127 6.64 10.66 1.23
N VAL A 128 5.91 11.35 2.11
CA VAL A 128 4.50 11.06 2.40
C VAL A 128 3.69 12.34 2.25
N VAL A 129 2.68 12.29 1.39
CA VAL A 129 1.77 13.40 1.13
C VAL A 129 0.36 13.00 1.52
N ARG A 130 -0.30 13.86 2.31
CA ARG A 130 -1.73 13.72 2.63
C ARG A 130 -2.57 14.46 1.62
N PHE A 131 -3.65 13.83 1.19
CA PHE A 131 -4.61 14.47 0.29
C PHE A 131 -5.53 15.41 1.05
N SER A 132 -5.94 16.45 0.38
CA SER A 132 -7.03 17.30 0.84
C SER A 132 -8.34 16.50 0.75
N GLY A 133 -9.10 16.47 1.83
CA GLY A 133 -10.38 15.80 1.96
C GLY A 133 -10.92 16.02 3.35
N ILE A 134 -12.24 15.95 3.51
CA ILE A 134 -12.93 16.24 4.77
C ILE A 134 -13.45 14.93 5.41
N LYS A 135 -13.94 14.00 4.57
CA LYS A 135 -14.60 12.79 5.04
C LYS A 135 -13.62 11.68 5.36
N GLU A 136 -12.64 11.46 4.47
CA GLU A 136 -11.62 10.45 4.64
C GLU A 136 -10.21 11.01 4.48
N ARG A 137 -9.40 10.79 5.49
CA ARG A 137 -7.98 11.16 5.45
C ARG A 137 -7.21 10.07 4.72
N ARG A 138 -6.84 10.38 3.52
CA ARG A 138 -6.05 9.51 2.64
C ARG A 138 -4.74 10.20 2.25
N GLY A 139 -3.85 9.46 1.62
CA GLY A 139 -2.55 9.97 1.21
C GLY A 139 -1.81 9.01 0.30
N ILE A 140 -0.64 9.43 -0.10
CA ILE A 140 0.30 8.65 -0.90
C ILE A 140 1.67 8.64 -0.25
N ALA A 141 2.29 7.47 -0.17
CA ALA A 141 3.69 7.31 0.17
C ALA A 141 4.50 7.08 -1.11
N ARG A 142 5.71 7.58 -1.12
CA ARG A 142 6.71 7.32 -2.15
C ARG A 142 8.01 6.88 -1.49
N VAL A 143 8.69 5.91 -2.11
CA VAL A 143 10.08 5.56 -1.79
C VAL A 143 10.92 5.53 -3.07
N ALA A 144 12.21 5.84 -2.94
CA ALA A 144 13.22 5.56 -3.94
C ALA A 144 14.02 4.34 -3.46
N LEU A 145 14.07 3.31 -4.28
CA LEU A 145 14.80 2.08 -4.00
C LEU A 145 16.10 2.05 -4.80
N ASP A 146 17.19 1.74 -4.12
CA ASP A 146 18.47 1.46 -4.78
C ASP A 146 18.51 -0.01 -5.25
N LEU A 147 18.56 -0.20 -6.55
CA LEU A 147 18.67 -1.53 -7.17
C LEU A 147 20.12 -1.94 -7.46
N GLY A 148 21.09 -1.11 -7.09
CA GLY A 148 22.49 -1.27 -7.45
C GLY A 148 22.84 -0.71 -8.84
N ASP A 149 24.12 -0.59 -9.12
CA ASP A 149 24.67 -0.08 -10.40
C ASP A 149 24.10 1.29 -10.83
N GLY A 150 23.73 2.14 -9.84
CA GLY A 150 23.16 3.46 -10.09
C GLY A 150 21.70 3.43 -10.57
N LYS A 151 21.05 2.29 -10.55
CA LYS A 151 19.64 2.14 -10.90
C LYS A 151 18.72 2.43 -9.72
N THR A 152 17.69 3.21 -9.95
CA THR A 152 16.70 3.59 -8.93
C THR A 152 15.29 3.27 -9.44
N LEU A 153 14.46 2.69 -8.56
CA LEU A 153 13.04 2.50 -8.79
C LEU A 153 12.22 3.42 -7.88
N GLN A 154 11.29 4.18 -8.46
CA GLN A 154 10.32 4.99 -7.71
C GLN A 154 9.07 4.15 -7.44
N VAL A 155 8.75 3.91 -6.18
CA VAL A 155 7.58 3.13 -5.77
C VAL A 155 6.62 4.01 -5.00
N PHE A 156 5.34 3.93 -5.34
CA PHE A 156 4.26 4.69 -4.72
C PHE A 156 3.22 3.74 -4.16
N SER A 157 2.71 4.04 -2.96
CA SER A 157 1.60 3.34 -2.31
C SER A 157 0.50 4.32 -1.97
N THR A 158 -0.72 4.04 -2.37
CA THR A 158 -1.89 4.85 -2.03
C THR A 158 -3.09 3.99 -1.66
N HIS A 159 -4.02 4.57 -0.92
CA HIS A 159 -5.35 4.05 -0.71
C HIS A 159 -6.30 5.23 -0.82
N LEU A 160 -7.12 5.27 -1.88
CA LEU A 160 -8.03 6.37 -2.14
C LEU A 160 -9.33 6.20 -1.35
N SER A 161 -10.11 7.27 -1.24
CA SER A 161 -11.42 7.23 -0.61
C SER A 161 -12.41 6.36 -1.40
N PHE A 162 -13.29 5.68 -0.71
CA PHE A 162 -14.47 5.06 -1.33
C PHE A 162 -15.62 6.07 -1.55
N ASP A 163 -15.52 7.29 -0.99
CA ASP A 163 -16.52 8.33 -1.18
C ASP A 163 -16.42 8.91 -2.60
N PRO A 164 -17.47 8.78 -3.43
CA PRO A 164 -17.45 9.22 -4.82
C PRO A 164 -17.28 10.73 -4.97
N THR A 165 -17.53 11.52 -3.91
CA THR A 165 -17.34 12.99 -3.94
C THR A 165 -15.88 13.39 -3.68
N GLU A 166 -15.05 12.51 -3.14
CA GLU A 166 -13.65 12.78 -2.79
C GLU A 166 -12.64 12.03 -3.68
N VAL A 167 -12.96 10.79 -4.08
CA VAL A 167 -12.00 9.90 -4.76
C VAL A 167 -11.37 10.51 -6.01
N GLY A 168 -12.15 11.16 -6.87
CA GLY A 168 -11.63 11.81 -8.08
C GLY A 168 -10.68 12.99 -7.76
N GLY A 169 -10.95 13.74 -6.68
CA GLY A 169 -10.07 14.79 -6.18
C GLY A 169 -8.75 14.24 -5.67
N GLN A 170 -8.79 13.14 -4.92
CA GLN A 170 -7.62 12.45 -4.37
C GLN A 170 -6.79 11.82 -5.49
N ALA A 171 -7.42 11.14 -6.46
CA ALA A 171 -6.75 10.59 -7.63
C ALA A 171 -5.96 11.65 -8.41
N ARG A 172 -6.56 12.82 -8.65
CA ARG A 172 -5.86 13.94 -9.31
C ARG A 172 -4.68 14.48 -8.48
N GLN A 173 -4.78 14.51 -7.15
CA GLN A 173 -3.67 14.89 -6.27
C GLN A 173 -2.54 13.85 -6.34
N ALA A 174 -2.86 12.55 -6.28
CA ALA A 174 -1.91 11.46 -6.45
C ALA A 174 -1.18 11.56 -7.80
N MET A 175 -1.92 11.72 -8.90
CA MET A 175 -1.35 11.83 -10.25
C MET A 175 -0.38 13.02 -10.38
N ARG A 176 -0.69 14.19 -9.79
CA ARG A 176 0.21 15.34 -9.79
C ARG A 176 1.50 15.04 -9.00
N PHE A 177 1.37 14.43 -7.84
CA PHE A 177 2.54 14.05 -7.03
C PHE A 177 3.42 13.03 -7.75
N ILE A 178 2.85 11.97 -8.30
CA ILE A 178 3.59 10.94 -9.04
C ILE A 178 4.30 11.54 -10.26
N ALA A 179 3.69 12.52 -10.94
CA ALA A 179 4.26 13.15 -12.14
C ALA A 179 5.54 13.96 -11.85
N SER A 180 5.78 14.39 -10.61
CA SER A 180 6.97 15.19 -10.25
C SER A 180 8.26 14.36 -10.17
N PHE A 181 8.18 13.03 -10.25
CA PHE A 181 9.34 12.14 -10.17
C PHE A 181 9.68 11.54 -11.53
N GLY A 182 10.94 11.13 -11.71
CA GLY A 182 11.44 10.44 -12.90
C GLY A 182 10.95 8.98 -13.00
N ALA A 183 11.12 8.35 -14.15
CA ALA A 183 10.94 6.92 -14.37
C ALA A 183 12.25 6.16 -14.07
N PRO A 184 12.20 4.82 -13.80
CA PRO A 184 11.01 3.97 -13.77
C PRO A 184 10.17 4.16 -12.51
N LYS A 185 8.86 3.94 -12.63
CA LYS A 185 7.88 4.06 -11.54
C LYS A 185 6.97 2.86 -11.46
N VAL A 186 6.60 2.50 -10.22
CA VAL A 186 5.53 1.55 -9.89
C VAL A 186 4.58 2.24 -8.91
N VAL A 187 3.30 2.30 -9.25
CA VAL A 187 2.23 2.86 -8.40
C VAL A 187 1.31 1.73 -8.02
N MET A 188 1.13 1.52 -6.73
CA MET A 188 0.37 0.41 -6.18
C MET A 188 -0.65 0.88 -5.16
N GLY A 189 -1.77 0.17 -5.05
CA GLY A 189 -2.72 0.42 -3.99
C GLY A 189 -4.14 0.03 -4.32
N ASP A 190 -4.97 0.19 -3.30
CA ASP A 190 -6.42 0.16 -3.38
C ASP A 190 -6.91 1.53 -3.84
N LEU A 191 -7.38 1.62 -5.06
CA LEU A 191 -7.85 2.88 -5.63
C LEU A 191 -9.34 3.14 -5.34
N ASN A 192 -10.07 2.14 -4.82
CA ASN A 192 -11.53 2.20 -4.66
C ASN A 192 -12.27 2.69 -5.94
N LEU A 193 -11.68 2.40 -7.10
CA LEU A 193 -12.17 2.74 -8.43
C LEU A 193 -12.16 1.48 -9.29
N GLU A 194 -13.22 1.23 -10.02
CA GLU A 194 -13.30 0.14 -10.99
C GLU A 194 -12.71 0.56 -12.36
N ASP A 195 -12.54 -0.39 -13.27
CA ASP A 195 -11.87 -0.22 -14.56
C ASP A 195 -12.49 0.85 -15.46
N ASP A 196 -13.80 1.07 -15.36
CA ASP A 196 -14.56 2.05 -16.14
C ASP A 196 -14.51 3.48 -15.55
N ALA A 197 -13.88 3.65 -14.38
CA ALA A 197 -13.75 4.96 -13.77
C ALA A 197 -12.89 5.90 -14.64
N PRO A 198 -13.32 7.16 -14.84
CA PRO A 198 -12.58 8.12 -15.65
C PRO A 198 -11.14 8.35 -15.20
N GLU A 199 -10.89 8.28 -13.90
CA GLU A 199 -9.57 8.44 -13.29
C GLU A 199 -8.63 7.28 -13.66
N VAL A 200 -9.14 6.04 -13.73
CA VAL A 200 -8.40 4.85 -14.18
C VAL A 200 -8.09 4.99 -15.68
N GLY A 201 -9.06 5.40 -16.48
CA GLY A 201 -8.86 5.71 -17.90
C GLY A 201 -7.75 6.77 -18.11
N LEU A 202 -7.75 7.84 -17.31
CA LEU A 202 -6.72 8.89 -17.37
C LEU A 202 -5.34 8.35 -16.95
N ALA A 203 -5.26 7.51 -15.91
CA ALA A 203 -4.01 6.88 -15.49
C ALA A 203 -3.44 5.98 -16.61
N SER A 204 -4.28 5.22 -17.29
CA SER A 204 -3.91 4.33 -18.40
C SER A 204 -3.34 5.06 -19.62
N THR A 205 -3.56 6.37 -19.77
CA THR A 205 -2.89 7.19 -20.80
C THR A 205 -1.38 7.34 -20.54
N ARG A 206 -0.94 7.25 -19.30
CA ARG A 206 0.45 7.52 -18.86
C ARG A 206 1.18 6.28 -18.37
N TYR A 207 0.46 5.35 -17.77
CA TYR A 207 0.98 4.14 -17.16
C TYR A 207 0.38 2.91 -17.85
N GLN A 208 1.07 1.79 -17.74
CA GLN A 208 0.56 0.47 -18.08
C GLN A 208 -0.03 -0.14 -16.80
N ASP A 209 -1.24 -0.66 -16.88
CA ASP A 209 -1.85 -1.45 -15.80
C ASP A 209 -1.36 -2.89 -15.90
N ALA A 210 -0.52 -3.29 -14.97
CA ALA A 210 0.04 -4.64 -14.94
C ALA A 210 -1.02 -5.70 -14.61
N GLY A 211 -2.05 -5.31 -13.86
CA GLY A 211 -3.13 -6.22 -13.43
C GLY A 211 -4.36 -6.25 -14.33
N HIS A 212 -4.34 -5.64 -15.50
CA HIS A 212 -5.54 -5.47 -16.35
C HIS A 212 -6.31 -6.78 -16.70
N HIS A 213 -5.64 -7.92 -16.71
CA HIS A 213 -6.26 -9.22 -17.01
C HIS A 213 -6.20 -10.22 -15.85
N THR A 214 -5.90 -9.77 -14.63
CA THR A 214 -5.67 -10.69 -13.50
C THR A 214 -6.93 -11.13 -12.78
N GLY A 215 -8.06 -10.47 -13.01
CA GLY A 215 -9.35 -10.75 -12.36
C GLY A 215 -9.68 -9.79 -11.22
N PHE A 216 -10.78 -10.09 -10.54
CA PHE A 216 -11.31 -9.28 -9.44
C PHE A 216 -10.52 -9.47 -8.15
N THR A 217 -10.51 -8.43 -7.30
CA THR A 217 -9.74 -8.41 -6.06
C THR A 217 -10.61 -8.29 -4.80
N PHE A 218 -11.88 -7.87 -4.95
CA PHE A 218 -12.78 -7.60 -3.83
C PHE A 218 -14.21 -8.07 -4.12
N PRO A 219 -14.96 -8.55 -3.09
CA PRO A 219 -14.43 -9.04 -1.81
C PRO A 219 -13.79 -10.43 -1.99
N SER A 220 -12.80 -10.78 -1.19
CA SER A 220 -11.98 -11.99 -1.38
C SER A 220 -12.77 -13.29 -1.41
N TRP A 221 -13.90 -13.39 -0.68
CA TRP A 221 -14.76 -14.60 -0.62
C TRP A 221 -15.68 -14.78 -1.84
N ALA A 222 -15.94 -13.72 -2.61
CA ALA A 222 -16.75 -13.73 -3.83
C ALA A 222 -16.38 -12.55 -4.74
N PRO A 223 -15.19 -12.58 -5.36
CA PRO A 223 -14.65 -11.43 -6.07
C PRO A 223 -15.51 -11.00 -7.24
N HIS A 224 -15.90 -9.73 -7.30
CA HIS A 224 -16.68 -9.13 -8.38
C HIS A 224 -16.29 -7.68 -8.71
N CYS A 225 -15.37 -7.07 -7.94
CA CYS A 225 -14.78 -5.76 -8.22
C CYS A 225 -13.26 -5.88 -8.33
N ARG A 226 -12.67 -5.10 -9.22
CA ARG A 226 -11.23 -4.90 -9.31
C ARG A 226 -10.91 -3.48 -8.92
N ILE A 227 -10.38 -3.29 -7.72
CA ILE A 227 -10.09 -1.98 -7.13
C ILE A 227 -8.65 -1.84 -6.65
N ASP A 228 -7.87 -2.93 -6.69
CA ASP A 228 -6.45 -2.97 -6.35
C ASP A 228 -5.62 -2.98 -7.64
N TYR A 229 -4.66 -2.06 -7.75
CA TYR A 229 -3.92 -1.80 -8.99
C TYR A 229 -2.41 -1.81 -8.81
N ILE A 230 -1.72 -2.25 -9.88
CA ILE A 230 -0.29 -2.07 -10.08
C ILE A 230 -0.10 -1.35 -11.43
N LEU A 231 0.18 -0.05 -11.37
CA LEU A 231 0.42 0.79 -12.53
C LEU A 231 1.92 1.03 -12.69
N VAL A 232 2.47 0.81 -13.90
CA VAL A 232 3.91 0.92 -14.14
C VAL A 232 4.22 1.89 -15.27
N SER A 233 5.39 2.53 -15.21
CA SER A 233 5.89 3.35 -16.31
C SER A 233 5.93 2.53 -17.61
N ARG A 234 5.70 3.15 -18.75
CA ARG A 234 5.74 2.47 -20.07
C ARG A 234 7.12 1.92 -20.44
N SER A 235 8.18 2.36 -19.75
CA SER A 235 9.54 1.82 -19.88
C SER A 235 9.75 0.50 -19.13
N VAL A 236 8.80 0.11 -18.28
CA VAL A 236 8.83 -1.14 -17.50
C VAL A 236 8.06 -2.22 -18.28
N THR A 237 8.65 -3.40 -18.39
CA THR A 237 7.97 -4.55 -19.03
C THR A 237 7.30 -5.40 -17.96
N VAL A 238 6.01 -5.67 -18.14
CA VAL A 238 5.27 -6.62 -17.31
C VAL A 238 5.51 -8.03 -17.85
N LEU A 239 6.19 -8.88 -17.08
CA LEU A 239 6.48 -10.25 -17.45
C LEU A 239 5.35 -11.21 -17.04
N GLU A 240 4.77 -10.97 -15.86
CA GLU A 240 3.69 -11.74 -15.27
C GLU A 240 2.89 -10.84 -14.33
N ALA A 241 1.58 -11.09 -14.24
CA ALA A 241 0.76 -10.55 -13.17
C ALA A 241 -0.35 -11.53 -12.81
N ARG A 242 -0.75 -11.55 -11.54
CA ARG A 242 -1.83 -12.42 -11.05
C ARG A 242 -2.44 -11.91 -9.75
N VAL A 243 -3.68 -12.27 -9.52
CA VAL A 243 -4.34 -12.23 -8.21
C VAL A 243 -3.98 -13.51 -7.45
N ILE A 244 -3.71 -13.40 -6.16
CA ILE A 244 -3.39 -14.53 -5.28
C ILE A 244 -4.58 -14.79 -4.37
N TRP A 245 -5.09 -16.03 -4.35
CA TRP A 245 -6.15 -16.42 -3.45
C TRP A 245 -5.68 -16.43 -2.00
N SER A 246 -6.46 -15.78 -1.13
CA SER A 246 -6.21 -15.73 0.31
C SER A 246 -7.51 -15.43 1.07
N ASP A 247 -7.64 -16.01 2.25
CA ASP A 247 -8.69 -15.70 3.24
C ASP A 247 -8.19 -14.78 4.37
N ALA A 248 -6.95 -14.34 4.29
CA ALA A 248 -6.29 -13.55 5.32
C ALA A 248 -6.74 -12.07 5.36
N SER A 249 -7.47 -11.61 4.33
CA SER A 249 -8.09 -10.27 4.23
C SER A 249 -9.40 -10.37 3.45
N ASP A 250 -10.19 -9.31 3.45
CA ASP A 250 -11.36 -9.13 2.57
C ASP A 250 -10.98 -8.69 1.15
N HIS A 251 -9.70 -8.37 0.89
CA HIS A 251 -9.13 -8.18 -0.44
C HIS A 251 -8.22 -9.35 -0.83
N LEU A 252 -8.08 -9.58 -2.13
CA LEU A 252 -7.08 -10.48 -2.70
C LEU A 252 -5.86 -9.66 -3.15
N PRO A 253 -4.62 -10.08 -2.79
CA PRO A 253 -3.43 -9.38 -3.25
C PRO A 253 -3.20 -9.54 -4.76
N VAL A 254 -2.70 -8.48 -5.38
CA VAL A 254 -2.24 -8.49 -6.77
C VAL A 254 -0.72 -8.48 -6.77
N MET A 255 -0.12 -9.37 -7.56
CA MET A 255 1.32 -9.48 -7.74
C MET A 255 1.67 -9.27 -9.21
N ALA A 256 2.82 -8.62 -9.47
CA ALA A 256 3.41 -8.54 -10.80
C ALA A 256 4.92 -8.76 -10.76
N ARG A 257 5.46 -9.45 -11.76
CA ARG A 257 6.89 -9.55 -12.06
C ARG A 257 7.21 -8.58 -13.20
N LEU A 258 8.15 -7.70 -12.94
CA LEU A 258 8.51 -6.59 -13.80
C LEU A 258 9.96 -6.72 -14.24
N SER A 259 10.28 -6.33 -15.49
CA SER A 259 11.64 -6.09 -15.97
C SER A 259 11.88 -4.59 -16.11
N LEU A 260 13.01 -4.11 -15.60
CA LEU A 260 13.41 -2.70 -15.51
C LEU A 260 14.58 -2.37 -16.40
#